data_af6e8054e9b0d9dbe93e88ba57dbd25b
#
_entry.id   af6e8054e9b0d9dbe93e88ba57dbd25b
#
_cell.length_a   1.000
_cell.length_b   1.000
_cell.length_c   1.000
_cell.angle_alpha   90.00
_cell.angle_beta   90.00
_cell.angle_gamma   90.00
#
_symmetry.space_group_name_H-M   'P 1'
#
loop_
_entity.id
_entity.type
_entity.pdbx_description
1 polymer ?
#
loop_
_entity_poly.entity_id
_entity_poly.type
_entity_poly.pdbx_seq_one_letter_code
_entity_poly.pdbx_strand_id
1 'polypeptide(L)'
;MSQNLYAQFSGTPMAREDIERLLRTQGYGICSLCDDGTPYSIPISFGYDGESIYLPFLAEGPRSTKAEIVSEGTVARLLVTTISGRFNWRSVSVTGPLRSVDPDTAEFEQFIATLDDNGWFMRGFERADSLDSFQGWRLDPETIQGLERTEGPIE
;
A
#
# COMPACT_ATOMS: atom_id res chain seq x y z
N MET A 1 22.13 17.07 22.06
CA MET A 1 21.41 16.07 22.89
C MET A 1 19.94 15.97 22.50
N SER A 2 19.22 17.10 22.39
CA SER A 2 17.81 17.08 21.98
C SER A 2 17.58 16.53 20.57
N GLN A 3 18.50 16.74 19.65
CA GLN A 3 18.39 16.24 18.28
C GLN A 3 18.48 14.71 18.22
N ASN A 4 19.30 14.10 19.06
CA ASN A 4 19.43 12.64 19.08
C ASN A 4 18.22 11.97 19.67
N LEU A 5 17.58 12.60 20.66
CA LEU A 5 16.36 12.06 21.24
C LEU A 5 15.21 12.11 20.22
N TYR A 6 15.12 13.21 19.48
CA TYR A 6 14.10 13.39 18.48
C TYR A 6 14.24 12.36 17.34
N ALA A 7 15.47 12.14 16.89
CA ALA A 7 15.78 11.15 15.86
C ALA A 7 15.46 9.71 16.33
N GLN A 8 15.59 9.45 17.63
CA GLN A 8 15.23 8.14 18.19
C GLN A 8 13.74 7.84 18.09
N PHE A 9 12.90 8.86 18.16
CA PHE A 9 11.44 8.66 18.09
C PHE A 9 10.90 8.84 16.67
N SER A 10 11.50 9.74 15.87
CA SER A 10 10.99 10.04 14.54
C SER A 10 11.60 9.17 13.43
N GLY A 11 12.68 8.46 13.72
CA GLY A 11 13.40 7.67 12.73
C GLY A 11 14.26 8.51 11.80
N THR A 12 14.93 7.83 10.89
CA THR A 12 15.77 8.43 9.86
C THR A 12 15.25 8.06 8.49
N PRO A 13 15.50 8.88 7.45
CA PRO A 13 15.04 8.55 6.10
C PRO A 13 15.63 7.23 5.62
N MET A 14 14.81 6.42 4.98
CA MET A 14 15.23 5.17 4.35
C MET A 14 15.91 5.46 3.02
N ALA A 15 16.90 4.64 2.68
CA ALA A 15 17.46 4.65 1.34
C ALA A 15 16.41 4.20 0.33
N ARG A 16 16.47 4.74 -0.89
CA ARG A 16 15.48 4.41 -1.92
C ARG A 16 15.40 2.92 -2.23
N GLU A 17 16.54 2.25 -2.27
CA GLU A 17 16.58 0.81 -2.52
C GLU A 17 15.91 -0.01 -1.41
N ASP A 18 15.95 0.47 -0.18
CA ASP A 18 15.26 -0.18 0.94
C ASP A 18 13.76 0.05 0.88
N ILE A 19 13.34 1.23 0.44
CA ILE A 19 11.93 1.53 0.17
C ILE A 19 11.40 0.60 -0.91
N GLU A 20 12.13 0.48 -2.02
CA GLU A 20 11.76 -0.40 -3.13
C GLU A 20 11.63 -1.85 -2.68
N ARG A 21 12.58 -2.31 -1.88
CA ARG A 21 12.56 -3.68 -1.37
C ARG A 21 11.34 -3.93 -0.48
N LEU A 22 11.04 -3.00 0.41
CA LEU A 22 9.88 -3.14 1.30
C LEU A 22 8.58 -3.19 0.51
N LEU A 23 8.43 -2.31 -0.47
CA LEU A 23 7.23 -2.28 -1.32
C LEU A 23 7.08 -3.57 -2.15
N ARG A 24 8.18 -4.19 -2.55
CA ARG A 24 8.15 -5.42 -3.33
C ARG A 24 7.90 -6.67 -2.49
N THR A 25 8.28 -6.66 -1.23
CA THR A 25 8.31 -7.89 -0.42
C THR A 25 7.20 -7.98 0.63
N GLN A 26 6.67 -6.85 1.10
CA GLN A 26 5.73 -6.87 2.22
C GLN A 26 4.34 -7.40 1.84
N GLY A 27 3.84 -7.07 0.67
CA GLY A 27 2.61 -7.65 0.12
C GLY A 27 1.31 -7.10 0.67
N TYR A 28 1.29 -6.45 1.81
CA TYR A 28 0.09 -5.83 2.38
C TYR A 28 0.44 -4.57 3.15
N GLY A 29 -0.55 -3.73 3.30
CA GLY A 29 -0.41 -2.47 4.03
C GLY A 29 -1.76 -1.95 4.45
N ILE A 30 -1.78 -0.71 4.90
CA ILE A 30 -3.01 -0.01 5.29
C ILE A 30 -3.25 1.10 4.26
N CYS A 31 -4.41 1.01 3.61
CA CYS A 31 -4.84 2.05 2.68
C CYS A 31 -5.77 3.01 3.39
N SER A 32 -5.46 4.29 3.32
CA SER A 32 -6.24 5.35 3.96
C SER A 32 -6.85 6.25 2.90
N LEU A 33 -8.13 6.54 3.08
CA LEU A 33 -8.93 7.41 2.23
C LEU A 33 -9.67 8.41 3.11
N CYS A 34 -10.18 9.47 2.50
CA CYS A 34 -10.99 10.43 3.21
C CYS A 34 -12.44 10.31 2.72
N ASP A 35 -13.36 10.10 3.65
CA ASP A 35 -14.80 10.04 3.40
C ASP A 35 -15.45 11.25 4.04
N ASP A 36 -15.71 12.27 3.21
CA ASP A 36 -16.36 13.52 3.64
C ASP A 36 -15.73 14.09 4.93
N GLY A 37 -14.41 14.21 4.91
CA GLY A 37 -13.65 14.75 6.04
C GLY A 37 -13.31 13.72 7.13
N THR A 38 -13.85 12.52 7.05
CA THR A 38 -13.56 11.45 8.00
C THR A 38 -12.54 10.48 7.42
N PRO A 39 -11.41 10.22 8.11
CA PRO A 39 -10.45 9.24 7.63
C PRO A 39 -11.03 7.83 7.66
N TYR A 40 -10.74 7.07 6.60
CA TYR A 40 -11.12 5.67 6.49
C TYR A 40 -9.87 4.86 6.19
N SER A 41 -9.61 3.81 6.94
CA SER A 41 -8.40 2.99 6.77
C SER A 41 -8.75 1.51 6.77
N ILE A 42 -8.15 0.78 5.84
CA ILE A 42 -8.36 -0.65 5.70
C ILE A 42 -7.04 -1.37 5.44
N PRO A 43 -6.88 -2.60 5.96
CA PRO A 43 -5.79 -3.47 5.48
C PRO A 43 -6.08 -3.88 4.05
N ILE A 44 -5.04 -3.92 3.24
CA ILE A 44 -5.19 -4.29 1.82
C ILE A 44 -3.91 -4.95 1.32
N SER A 45 -4.08 -5.96 0.48
CA SER A 45 -2.97 -6.51 -0.30
C SER A 45 -2.71 -5.59 -1.48
N PHE A 46 -1.47 -5.52 -1.92
CA PHE A 46 -1.11 -4.66 -3.04
C PHE A 46 -0.02 -5.29 -3.89
N GLY A 47 0.11 -4.83 -5.11
CA GLY A 47 1.22 -5.13 -5.98
C GLY A 47 1.99 -3.87 -6.32
N TYR A 48 3.29 -4.00 -6.51
CA TYR A 48 4.16 -2.89 -6.88
C TYR A 48 5.02 -3.29 -8.06
N ASP A 49 4.99 -2.49 -9.13
CA ASP A 49 5.73 -2.78 -10.36
C ASP A 49 7.00 -1.93 -10.53
N GLY A 50 7.36 -1.14 -9.52
CA GLY A 50 8.48 -0.22 -9.59
C GLY A 50 8.06 1.22 -9.87
N GLU A 51 6.85 1.44 -10.32
CA GLU A 51 6.31 2.76 -10.66
C GLU A 51 4.97 3.03 -9.98
N SER A 52 4.09 2.03 -9.97
CA SER A 52 2.72 2.19 -9.48
C SER A 52 2.39 1.11 -8.47
N ILE A 53 1.41 1.44 -7.63
CA ILE A 53 0.84 0.50 -6.68
C ILE A 53 -0.52 0.06 -7.23
N TYR A 54 -0.76 -1.24 -7.26
CA TYR A 54 -2.04 -1.81 -7.70
C TYR A 54 -2.81 -2.32 -6.49
N LEU A 55 -4.05 -1.90 -6.39
CA LEU A 55 -4.90 -2.15 -5.22
C LEU A 55 -6.19 -2.84 -5.67
N PRO A 56 -6.50 -4.04 -5.13
CA PRO A 56 -7.77 -4.70 -5.38
C PRO A 56 -8.79 -4.29 -4.32
N PHE A 57 -9.75 -3.46 -4.70
CA PHE A 57 -10.85 -3.14 -3.81
C PHE A 57 -11.99 -4.13 -4.03
N LEU A 58 -12.27 -4.91 -3.00
CA LEU A 58 -13.38 -5.87 -3.06
C LEU A 58 -14.70 -5.13 -2.94
N ALA A 59 -15.53 -5.29 -3.96
CA ALA A 59 -16.88 -4.78 -3.94
C ALA A 59 -17.78 -5.84 -3.31
N GLU A 60 -17.57 -6.15 -2.03
CA GLU A 60 -18.38 -7.13 -1.34
C GLU A 60 -19.63 -6.51 -0.74
N GLY A 61 -20.74 -6.86 -1.34
CA GLY A 61 -22.05 -6.61 -0.79
C GLY A 61 -22.51 -5.14 -0.82
N PRO A 62 -23.77 -4.91 -0.46
CA PRO A 62 -24.37 -3.58 -0.55
C PRO A 62 -23.88 -2.60 0.52
N ARG A 63 -22.94 -3.02 1.37
CA ARG A 63 -22.39 -2.20 2.46
C ARG A 63 -20.91 -1.90 2.34
N SER A 64 -20.32 -2.09 1.17
CA SER A 64 -18.91 -1.79 0.99
C SER A 64 -18.73 -0.27 0.89
N THR A 65 -18.34 0.33 1.99
CA THR A 65 -18.04 1.76 2.06
C THR A 65 -16.92 2.14 1.10
N LYS A 66 -16.01 1.21 0.81
CA LYS A 66 -14.89 1.41 -0.11
C LYS A 66 -15.34 1.81 -1.51
N ALA A 67 -16.35 1.12 -2.05
CA ALA A 67 -16.82 1.37 -3.40
C ALA A 67 -17.48 2.74 -3.54
N GLU A 68 -18.02 3.28 -2.45
CA GLU A 68 -18.65 4.60 -2.43
C GLU A 68 -17.64 5.74 -2.31
N ILE A 69 -16.50 5.48 -1.65
CA ILE A 69 -15.50 6.50 -1.36
C ILE A 69 -14.52 6.67 -2.53
N VAL A 70 -14.28 5.58 -3.28
CA VAL A 70 -13.22 5.56 -4.30
C VAL A 70 -13.79 5.98 -5.65
N SER A 71 -13.18 7.00 -6.23
CA SER A 71 -13.47 7.47 -7.58
C SER A 71 -12.18 7.92 -8.25
N GLU A 72 -12.24 8.18 -9.57
CA GLU A 72 -11.08 8.68 -10.30
C GLU A 72 -10.50 9.94 -9.64
N GLY A 73 -9.21 9.90 -9.36
CA GLY A 73 -8.52 11.02 -8.75
C GLY A 73 -8.60 11.12 -7.25
N THR A 74 -9.35 10.23 -6.59
CA THR A 74 -9.38 10.18 -5.12
C THR A 74 -7.96 9.98 -4.60
N VAL A 75 -7.53 10.84 -3.68
CA VAL A 75 -6.20 10.72 -3.09
C VAL A 75 -6.21 9.65 -2.02
N ALA A 76 -5.28 8.72 -2.12
CA ALA A 76 -5.12 7.65 -1.15
C ALA A 76 -3.69 7.62 -0.62
N ARG A 77 -3.52 7.06 0.55
CA ARG A 77 -2.21 6.79 1.14
C ARG A 77 -2.11 5.32 1.49
N LEU A 78 -1.08 4.67 0.99
CA LEU A 78 -0.73 3.32 1.40
C LEU A 78 0.40 3.38 2.40
N LEU A 79 0.20 2.80 3.57
CA LEU A 79 1.21 2.71 4.61
C LEU A 79 1.66 1.26 4.71
N VAL A 80 2.96 1.04 4.49
CA VAL A 80 3.58 -0.28 4.56
C VAL A 80 4.61 -0.26 5.67
N THR A 81 4.48 -1.15 6.64
CA THR A 81 5.35 -1.14 7.81
C THR A 81 5.89 -2.53 8.11
N THR A 82 7.10 -2.57 8.68
CA THR A 82 7.61 -3.73 9.39
C THR A 82 8.01 -3.27 10.78
N ILE A 83 7.46 -3.91 11.79
CA ILE A 83 7.72 -3.55 13.18
C ILE A 83 8.10 -4.82 13.93
N SER A 84 9.38 -4.94 14.32
CA SER A 84 9.85 -6.06 15.10
C SER A 84 10.20 -5.66 16.53
N GLY A 85 10.22 -4.38 16.83
CA GLY A 85 10.48 -3.87 18.16
C GLY A 85 10.39 -2.35 18.18
N ARG A 86 10.44 -1.81 19.40
CA ARG A 86 10.33 -0.36 19.63
C ARG A 86 11.42 0.44 18.91
N PHE A 87 12.59 -0.13 18.74
CA PHE A 87 13.72 0.50 18.09
C PHE A 87 14.12 -0.21 16.79
N ASN A 88 13.22 -1.03 16.25
CA ASN A 88 13.48 -1.74 15.01
C ASN A 88 12.21 -1.80 14.18
N TRP A 89 12.05 -0.79 13.32
CA TRP A 89 10.87 -0.67 12.47
C TRP A 89 11.22 0.08 11.18
N ARG A 90 10.42 -0.17 10.17
CA ARG A 90 10.44 0.57 8.92
C ARG A 90 9.02 0.95 8.54
N SER A 91 8.86 2.12 7.96
CA SER A 91 7.57 2.65 7.56
C SER A 91 7.71 3.38 6.23
N VAL A 92 6.94 2.95 5.24
CA VAL A 92 6.90 3.60 3.93
C VAL A 92 5.47 4.05 3.68
N SER A 93 5.29 5.32 3.36
CA SER A 93 4.00 5.84 2.94
C SER A 93 4.07 6.29 1.49
N VAL A 94 3.07 5.90 0.71
CA VAL A 94 2.91 6.28 -0.68
C VAL A 94 1.58 7.00 -0.82
N THR A 95 1.61 8.24 -1.27
CA THR A 95 0.43 9.06 -1.40
C THR A 95 0.27 9.52 -2.85
N GLY A 96 -0.93 9.45 -3.37
CA GLY A 96 -1.23 9.90 -4.71
C GLY A 96 -2.67 9.61 -5.10
N PRO A 97 -3.04 10.01 -6.32
CA PRO A 97 -4.40 9.77 -6.82
C PRO A 97 -4.60 8.34 -7.24
N LEU A 98 -5.83 7.87 -7.08
CA LEU A 98 -6.27 6.57 -7.57
C LEU A 98 -6.81 6.71 -8.98
N ARG A 99 -6.43 5.75 -9.83
CA ARG A 99 -6.91 5.63 -11.20
C ARG A 99 -7.54 4.26 -11.38
N SER A 100 -8.71 4.20 -11.99
CA SER A 100 -9.36 2.91 -12.23
C SER A 100 -8.61 2.12 -13.29
N VAL A 101 -8.56 0.80 -13.10
CA VAL A 101 -7.96 -0.12 -14.06
C VAL A 101 -9.10 -0.85 -14.75
N ASP A 102 -9.28 -0.59 -16.05
CA ASP A 102 -10.36 -1.17 -16.84
C ASP A 102 -10.06 -2.66 -17.11
N PRO A 103 -11.00 -3.57 -16.80
CA PRO A 103 -10.79 -5.01 -17.02
C PRO A 103 -10.48 -5.43 -18.45
N ASP A 104 -10.88 -4.63 -19.42
CA ASP A 104 -10.70 -4.98 -20.84
C ASP A 104 -9.40 -4.44 -21.45
N THR A 105 -8.44 -4.05 -20.60
CA THR A 105 -7.19 -3.44 -21.06
C THR A 105 -5.97 -4.29 -20.71
N ALA A 106 -4.85 -4.02 -21.40
CA ALA A 106 -3.56 -4.62 -21.08
C ALA A 106 -3.09 -4.23 -19.68
N GLU A 107 -3.50 -3.07 -19.18
CA GLU A 107 -3.19 -2.63 -17.83
C GLU A 107 -3.79 -3.57 -16.78
N PHE A 108 -4.97 -4.12 -17.05
CA PHE A 108 -5.59 -5.08 -16.14
C PHE A 108 -4.78 -6.38 -16.06
N GLU A 109 -4.17 -6.81 -17.17
CA GLU A 109 -3.27 -7.95 -17.17
C GLU A 109 -2.03 -7.68 -16.31
N GLN A 110 -1.50 -6.48 -16.40
CA GLN A 110 -0.39 -6.03 -15.56
C GLN A 110 -0.80 -5.99 -14.08
N PHE A 111 -2.00 -5.51 -13.80
CA PHE A 111 -2.57 -5.51 -12.45
C PHE A 111 -2.63 -6.93 -11.89
N ILE A 112 -3.17 -7.88 -12.64
CA ILE A 112 -3.27 -9.26 -12.22
C ILE A 112 -1.89 -9.87 -12.00
N ALA A 113 -0.97 -9.67 -12.94
CA ALA A 113 0.38 -10.22 -12.85
C ALA A 113 1.14 -9.70 -11.63
N THR A 114 0.99 -8.42 -11.35
CA THR A 114 1.66 -7.79 -10.21
C THR A 114 1.13 -8.32 -8.88
N LEU A 115 -0.18 -8.58 -8.81
CA LEU A 115 -0.80 -9.16 -7.62
C LEU A 115 -0.50 -10.65 -7.48
N ASP A 116 -0.38 -11.38 -8.59
CA ASP A 116 -0.05 -12.80 -8.56
C ASP A 116 1.35 -13.06 -7.96
N ASP A 117 2.25 -12.09 -8.06
CA ASP A 117 3.56 -12.18 -7.43
C ASP A 117 3.48 -11.99 -5.91
N ASN A 118 2.32 -11.60 -5.41
CA ASN A 118 2.11 -11.35 -3.98
C ASN A 118 1.51 -12.58 -3.31
N GLY A 119 2.30 -13.28 -2.48
CA GLY A 119 1.86 -14.49 -1.80
C GLY A 119 0.67 -14.32 -0.86
N TRP A 120 0.42 -13.11 -0.38
CA TRP A 120 -0.74 -12.82 0.46
C TRP A 120 -2.04 -12.78 -0.33
N PHE A 121 -1.96 -12.48 -1.62
CA PHE A 121 -3.13 -12.31 -2.47
C PHE A 121 -3.55 -13.60 -3.18
N MET A 122 -2.59 -14.43 -3.56
CA MET A 122 -2.80 -15.58 -4.44
C MET A 122 -3.92 -16.53 -4.02
N ARG A 123 -4.00 -16.84 -2.75
CA ARG A 123 -4.97 -17.83 -2.27
C ARG A 123 -6.41 -17.32 -2.27
N GLY A 124 -6.60 -16.03 -2.14
CA GLY A 124 -7.91 -15.43 -2.23
C GLY A 124 -8.41 -15.35 -3.67
N PHE A 125 -7.47 -15.16 -4.59
CA PHE A 125 -7.77 -14.98 -6.01
C PHE A 125 -8.24 -16.25 -6.68
N GLU A 126 -7.60 -17.38 -6.37
CA GLU A 126 -7.99 -18.68 -6.92
C GLU A 126 -9.37 -19.14 -6.47
N ARG A 127 -9.85 -18.61 -5.36
CA ARG A 127 -11.16 -18.93 -4.81
C ARG A 127 -12.25 -17.96 -5.23
N ALA A 128 -11.89 -16.84 -5.81
CA ALA A 128 -12.86 -15.89 -6.30
C ALA A 128 -13.43 -16.45 -7.61
N ASP A 129 -14.59 -17.06 -7.53
CA ASP A 129 -15.30 -17.57 -8.68
C ASP A 129 -15.71 -16.46 -9.64
N SER A 130 -15.40 -15.21 -9.32
CA SER A 130 -15.66 -14.10 -10.21
C SER A 130 -14.65 -13.00 -9.97
N LEU A 131 -13.81 -12.76 -10.98
CA LEU A 131 -13.04 -11.54 -11.11
C LEU A 131 -13.95 -10.31 -11.13
N ASP A 132 -15.26 -10.51 -11.20
CA ASP A 132 -16.29 -9.47 -11.22
C ASP A 132 -16.52 -8.86 -9.83
N SER A 133 -16.00 -9.48 -8.77
CA SER A 133 -16.28 -9.05 -7.41
C SER A 133 -15.28 -8.03 -6.86
N PHE A 134 -14.28 -7.61 -7.64
CA PHE A 134 -13.39 -6.54 -7.20
C PHE A 134 -13.07 -5.59 -8.32
N GLN A 135 -12.73 -4.37 -7.91
CA GLN A 135 -12.29 -3.32 -8.80
C GLN A 135 -10.79 -3.15 -8.67
N GLY A 136 -10.11 -3.07 -9.82
CA GLY A 136 -8.71 -2.77 -9.86
C GLY A 136 -8.47 -1.26 -9.84
N TRP A 137 -7.58 -0.83 -8.97
CA TRP A 137 -7.18 0.56 -8.88
C TRP A 137 -5.66 0.66 -8.91
N ARG A 138 -5.17 1.72 -9.52
CA ARG A 138 -3.76 2.06 -9.53
C ARG A 138 -3.57 3.33 -8.72
N LEU A 139 -2.67 3.28 -7.74
CA LEU A 139 -2.24 4.47 -7.02
C LEU A 139 -0.98 4.99 -7.71
N ASP A 140 -1.06 6.19 -8.24
CA ASP A 140 0.07 6.85 -8.88
C ASP A 140 0.84 7.64 -7.83
N PRO A 141 2.07 7.23 -7.48
CA PRO A 141 2.78 7.89 -6.40
C PRO A 141 3.15 9.32 -6.75
N GLU A 142 2.69 10.27 -5.95
CA GLU A 142 3.15 11.66 -5.99
C GLU A 142 4.19 11.91 -4.91
N THR A 143 4.04 11.25 -3.77
CA THR A 143 4.96 11.36 -2.65
C THR A 143 5.24 9.97 -2.10
N ILE A 144 6.52 9.63 -1.96
CA ILE A 144 6.97 8.42 -1.29
C ILE A 144 7.89 8.85 -0.16
N GLN A 145 7.58 8.42 1.05
CA GLN A 145 8.40 8.73 2.23
C GLN A 145 8.69 7.45 3.00
N GLY A 146 9.95 7.19 3.23
CA GLY A 146 10.38 6.05 4.04
C GLY A 146 11.15 6.52 5.27
N LEU A 147 10.78 5.99 6.42
CA LEU A 147 11.43 6.24 7.69
C LEU A 147 11.77 4.91 8.34
N GLU A 148 12.90 4.86 9.02
CA GLU A 148 13.30 3.65 9.72
C GLU A 148 14.02 3.96 11.02
N ARG A 149 13.91 3.02 11.93
CA ARG A 149 14.72 2.92 13.11
C ARG A 149 15.22 1.48 13.16
N THR A 150 16.52 1.29 13.01
CA THR A 150 17.12 -0.03 13.14
C THR A 150 18.07 0.00 14.32
N GLU A 151 18.05 -1.06 15.13
CA GLU A 151 19.01 -1.21 16.19
C GLU A 151 20.38 -1.42 15.53
N GLY A 152 21.24 -0.40 15.65
CA GLY A 152 22.60 -0.57 15.28
C GLY A 152 23.32 -1.49 16.26
N PRO A 153 24.53 -1.96 15.91
CA PRO A 153 25.30 -2.72 16.87
C PRO A 153 25.49 -1.89 18.13
N ILE A 154 25.22 -2.52 19.26
CA ILE A 154 25.43 -1.89 20.56
C ILE A 154 26.94 -1.77 20.75
N GLU A 155 27.42 -0.57 20.72
CA GLU A 155 28.80 -0.29 21.03
C GLU A 155 29.02 -0.06 22.51
#